data_b50a6c42b5a53b4ebc64a046ebef7065
#
_entry.id   b50a6c42b5a53b4ebc64a046ebef7065
#
_cell.length_a   1.000
_cell.length_b   1.000
_cell.length_c   1.000
_cell.angle_alpha   90.00
_cell.angle_beta   90.00
_cell.angle_gamma   90.00
#
_symmetry.space_group_name_H-M   'P 1'
#
loop_
_entity.id
_entity.type
_entity.pdbx_description
1 polymer ?
#
loop_
_entity_poly.entity_id
_entity_poly.type
_entity_poly.pdbx_seq_one_letter_code
_entity_poly.pdbx_strand_id
1 'polypeptide(L)'
;MKKKQLHKSNRLVTMLLLVMAILMPYGGAWAQTASQPSEGNGSEGSPYIITKAEELAWFRDAVNNGGYEICAKIADNVEVIDLKDFCHAADASQNLKELSWEPIGNSDWSYVGTFDGNGKTITNLYINATQAYMGLFGIIYKSTIKNLTFENANVTNTENDIGILAGYAGNGNTLQNIKISNTCQIKGGNDFTGGIAGYLDGNAYNCVNYATVQGTEDVGGLVGYFESGKPSKTVPTMAI
;
A
#
# COMPACT_ATOMS: atom_id res chain seq x y z
N MET A 1 23.90 2.85 -55.52
CA MET A 1 22.45 2.55 -55.30
C MET A 1 22.14 2.05 -53.88
N LYS A 2 22.59 2.72 -52.79
CA LYS A 2 22.30 2.29 -51.39
C LYS A 2 21.60 3.33 -50.49
N LYS A 3 21.25 4.52 -50.97
CA LYS A 3 20.61 5.58 -50.19
C LYS A 3 19.07 5.61 -50.23
N LYS A 4 18.40 4.81 -51.05
CA LYS A 4 16.92 4.84 -51.21
C LYS A 4 16.17 3.86 -50.28
N GLN A 5 16.82 2.90 -49.63
CA GLN A 5 16.15 1.92 -48.78
C GLN A 5 15.97 2.40 -47.31
N LEU A 6 16.87 3.26 -46.80
CA LEU A 6 16.76 3.74 -45.41
C LEU A 6 15.54 4.68 -45.19
N HIS A 7 15.13 5.42 -46.23
CA HIS A 7 14.01 6.38 -46.12
C HIS A 7 12.62 5.73 -46.12
N LYS A 8 12.50 4.51 -46.68
CA LYS A 8 11.23 3.77 -46.67
C LYS A 8 10.98 3.07 -45.31
N SER A 9 12.04 2.58 -44.65
CA SER A 9 11.96 1.93 -43.36
C SER A 9 11.49 2.91 -42.26
N ASN A 10 12.05 4.12 -42.21
CA ASN A 10 11.67 5.11 -41.22
C ASN A 10 10.21 5.61 -41.36
N ARG A 11 9.71 5.68 -42.62
CA ARG A 11 8.31 6.08 -42.87
C ARG A 11 7.31 4.99 -42.43
N LEU A 12 7.67 3.70 -42.61
CA LEU A 12 6.83 2.59 -42.17
C LEU A 12 6.75 2.51 -40.62
N VAL A 13 7.88 2.69 -39.95
CA VAL A 13 7.94 2.69 -38.46
C VAL A 13 7.18 3.90 -37.89
N THR A 14 7.34 5.09 -38.48
CA THR A 14 6.63 6.29 -38.10
C THR A 14 5.12 6.16 -38.36
N MET A 15 4.70 5.51 -39.43
CA MET A 15 3.31 5.27 -39.77
C MET A 15 2.68 4.20 -38.86
N LEU A 16 3.45 3.17 -38.47
CA LEU A 16 3.01 2.14 -37.52
C LEU A 16 2.82 2.72 -36.09
N LEU A 17 3.72 3.61 -35.65
CA LEU A 17 3.59 4.32 -34.38
C LEU A 17 2.41 5.30 -34.39
N LEU A 18 2.13 5.95 -35.51
CA LEU A 18 0.97 6.85 -35.67
C LEU A 18 -0.36 6.09 -35.71
N VAL A 19 -0.39 4.90 -36.31
CA VAL A 19 -1.58 4.02 -36.35
C VAL A 19 -1.87 3.40 -34.98
N MET A 20 -0.83 3.07 -34.19
CA MET A 20 -1.01 2.64 -32.80
C MET A 20 -1.61 3.76 -31.92
N ALA A 21 -1.23 5.02 -32.16
CA ALA A 21 -1.80 6.17 -31.44
C ALA A 21 -3.28 6.43 -31.77
N ILE A 22 -3.78 6.01 -32.94
CA ILE A 22 -5.18 6.23 -33.39
C ILE A 22 -6.09 5.07 -32.96
N LEU A 23 -5.54 3.89 -32.61
CA LEU A 23 -6.32 2.73 -32.17
C LEU A 23 -6.46 2.63 -30.64
N MET A 24 -5.98 3.62 -29.90
CA MET A 24 -6.26 3.68 -28.47
C MET A 24 -7.70 4.13 -28.26
N PRO A 25 -8.52 3.36 -27.53
CA PRO A 25 -9.90 3.76 -27.28
C PRO A 25 -9.91 5.07 -26.48
N TYR A 26 -10.50 6.09 -27.04
CA TYR A 26 -10.80 7.33 -26.35
C TYR A 26 -11.66 7.00 -25.12
N GLY A 27 -11.12 7.19 -23.90
CA GLY A 27 -11.87 7.09 -22.65
C GLY A 27 -11.53 5.93 -21.72
N GLY A 28 -10.42 5.24 -21.89
CA GLY A 28 -9.90 4.35 -20.84
C GLY A 28 -9.00 5.14 -19.88
N ALA A 29 -9.31 5.15 -18.58
CA ALA A 29 -8.35 5.55 -17.59
C ALA A 29 -7.07 4.72 -17.86
N TRP A 30 -5.96 5.40 -18.12
CA TRP A 30 -4.66 4.73 -18.30
C TRP A 30 -4.33 4.05 -16.98
N ALA A 31 -4.25 2.73 -16.97
CA ALA A 31 -3.72 2.04 -15.81
C ALA A 31 -2.33 2.64 -15.55
N GLN A 32 -2.19 3.32 -14.42
CA GLN A 32 -0.90 3.88 -14.01
C GLN A 32 0.12 2.74 -13.93
N THR A 33 1.27 2.93 -14.59
CA THR A 33 2.32 1.91 -14.62
C THR A 33 3.25 2.14 -13.44
N ALA A 34 3.48 1.11 -12.64
CA ALA A 34 4.47 1.12 -11.58
C ALA A 34 5.87 1.47 -12.14
N SER A 35 6.61 2.31 -11.44
CA SER A 35 7.95 2.76 -11.85
C SER A 35 8.94 2.68 -10.70
N GLN A 36 10.12 2.12 -10.96
CA GLN A 36 11.18 2.02 -9.95
C GLN A 36 11.61 3.41 -9.47
N PRO A 37 11.78 3.61 -8.15
CA PRO A 37 12.40 4.82 -7.62
C PRO A 37 13.78 5.07 -8.24
N SER A 38 14.08 6.32 -8.54
CA SER A 38 15.37 6.70 -9.14
C SER A 38 16.51 6.80 -8.13
N GLU A 39 16.20 6.89 -6.84
CA GLU A 39 17.14 7.05 -5.74
C GLU A 39 17.06 5.88 -4.75
N GLY A 40 18.23 5.51 -4.19
CA GLY A 40 18.38 4.38 -3.29
C GLY A 40 18.59 3.05 -4.01
N ASN A 41 18.91 2.03 -3.25
CA ASN A 41 19.09 0.65 -3.75
C ASN A 41 18.33 -0.40 -2.93
N GLY A 42 17.50 0.07 -1.99
CA GLY A 42 16.66 -0.77 -1.13
C GLY A 42 17.38 -1.38 0.07
N SER A 43 18.66 -1.08 0.30
CA SER A 43 19.34 -1.47 1.55
C SER A 43 18.93 -0.54 2.70
N GLU A 44 19.14 -0.99 3.93
CA GLU A 44 18.87 -0.18 5.13
C GLU A 44 19.64 1.16 5.12
N GLY A 45 20.89 1.16 4.67
CA GLY A 45 21.74 2.36 4.57
C GLY A 45 21.44 3.25 3.35
N SER A 46 20.67 2.74 2.37
CA SER A 46 20.30 3.45 1.14
C SER A 46 18.90 2.98 0.67
N PRO A 47 17.84 3.29 1.44
CA PRO A 47 16.49 2.86 1.11
C PRO A 47 16.02 3.47 -0.21
N TYR A 48 15.11 2.82 -0.91
CA TYR A 48 14.43 3.42 -2.05
C TYR A 48 13.67 4.67 -1.61
N ILE A 49 13.83 5.77 -2.36
CA ILE A 49 13.16 7.04 -2.07
C ILE A 49 11.89 7.15 -2.89
N ILE A 50 10.76 7.05 -2.20
CA ILE A 50 9.42 7.08 -2.81
C ILE A 50 8.96 8.53 -2.94
N THR A 51 8.73 8.99 -4.17
CA THR A 51 8.27 10.37 -4.45
C THR A 51 6.83 10.44 -4.94
N LYS A 52 6.25 9.32 -5.35
CA LYS A 52 4.92 9.25 -5.98
C LYS A 52 4.30 7.84 -5.88
N ALA A 53 3.02 7.73 -6.19
CA ALA A 53 2.27 6.48 -6.07
C ALA A 53 2.78 5.36 -6.99
N GLU A 54 3.27 5.69 -8.19
CA GLU A 54 3.87 4.73 -9.12
C GLU A 54 5.08 4.00 -8.52
N GLU A 55 5.86 4.71 -7.71
CA GLU A 55 7.03 4.16 -7.05
C GLU A 55 6.64 3.31 -5.84
N LEU A 56 5.57 3.68 -5.12
CA LEU A 56 5.02 2.83 -4.07
C LEU A 56 4.41 1.54 -4.64
N ALA A 57 3.73 1.63 -5.79
CA ALA A 57 3.22 0.46 -6.50
C ALA A 57 4.36 -0.44 -6.98
N TRP A 58 5.46 0.14 -7.51
CA TRP A 58 6.63 -0.65 -7.87
C TRP A 58 7.27 -1.33 -6.65
N PHE A 59 7.37 -0.61 -5.52
CA PHE A 59 7.89 -1.17 -4.28
C PHE A 59 7.05 -2.38 -3.83
N ARG A 60 5.71 -2.28 -3.89
CA ARG A 60 4.79 -3.40 -3.65
C ARG A 60 5.13 -4.58 -4.56
N ASP A 61 5.20 -4.33 -5.87
CA ASP A 61 5.46 -5.37 -6.86
C ASP A 61 6.84 -6.01 -6.66
N ALA A 62 7.86 -5.22 -6.32
CA ALA A 62 9.21 -5.73 -6.03
C ALA A 62 9.22 -6.63 -4.78
N VAL A 63 8.55 -6.24 -3.69
CA VAL A 63 8.39 -7.07 -2.48
C VAL A 63 7.66 -8.36 -2.82
N ASN A 64 6.53 -8.28 -3.52
CA ASN A 64 5.67 -9.43 -3.84
C ASN A 64 6.30 -10.38 -4.88
N ASN A 65 7.42 -10.02 -5.48
CA ASN A 65 8.20 -10.84 -6.40
C ASN A 65 9.59 -11.24 -5.85
N GLY A 66 9.76 -11.26 -4.53
CA GLY A 66 10.96 -11.80 -3.86
C GLY A 66 11.90 -10.76 -3.27
N GLY A 67 11.66 -9.47 -3.45
CA GLY A 67 12.41 -8.39 -2.81
C GLY A 67 11.91 -8.06 -1.40
N TYR A 68 11.56 -9.04 -0.60
CA TYR A 68 10.87 -8.88 0.68
C TYR A 68 11.70 -8.18 1.78
N GLU A 69 13.02 -8.02 1.59
CA GLU A 69 13.94 -7.36 2.54
C GLU A 69 14.24 -5.89 2.19
N ILE A 70 13.75 -5.40 1.04
CA ILE A 70 14.08 -4.04 0.60
C ILE A 70 13.48 -2.99 1.53
N CYS A 71 14.24 -1.91 1.75
CA CYS A 71 13.82 -0.77 2.56
C CYS A 71 13.39 0.39 1.69
N ALA A 72 12.43 1.17 2.18
CA ALA A 72 11.98 2.39 1.52
C ALA A 72 11.73 3.54 2.50
N LYS A 73 11.83 4.75 2.00
CA LYS A 73 11.49 5.99 2.70
C LYS A 73 10.71 6.91 1.76
N ILE A 74 9.66 7.57 2.24
CA ILE A 74 9.00 8.63 1.48
C ILE A 74 9.92 9.87 1.48
N ALA A 75 10.05 10.51 0.31
CA ALA A 75 10.96 11.62 0.09
C ALA A 75 10.66 12.84 1.00
N ASP A 76 11.68 13.61 1.31
CA ASP A 76 11.54 14.78 2.19
C ASP A 76 10.66 15.89 1.57
N ASN A 77 10.69 16.03 0.25
CA ASN A 77 9.95 17.03 -0.53
C ASN A 77 8.53 16.60 -0.94
N VAL A 78 8.07 15.43 -0.51
CA VAL A 78 6.70 14.94 -0.73
C VAL A 78 5.90 15.14 0.55
N GLU A 79 4.66 15.60 0.46
CA GLU A 79 3.75 15.67 1.60
C GLU A 79 2.72 14.55 1.58
N VAL A 80 2.27 14.15 0.39
CA VAL A 80 1.20 13.17 0.21
C VAL A 80 1.51 12.21 -0.93
N ILE A 81 1.30 10.92 -0.71
CA ILE A 81 1.21 9.88 -1.75
C ILE A 81 -0.27 9.55 -1.97
N ASP A 82 -0.81 9.91 -3.12
CA ASP A 82 -2.23 9.69 -3.47
C ASP A 82 -2.39 8.41 -4.30
N LEU A 83 -3.09 7.42 -3.75
CA LEU A 83 -3.27 6.10 -4.36
C LEU A 83 -4.49 6.00 -5.30
N LYS A 84 -5.27 7.08 -5.50
CA LYS A 84 -6.54 7.04 -6.27
C LYS A 84 -6.41 6.44 -7.68
N ASP A 85 -5.24 6.55 -8.32
CA ASP A 85 -5.00 6.01 -9.66
C ASP A 85 -4.53 4.54 -9.63
N PHE A 86 -4.24 4.00 -8.44
CA PHE A 86 -3.80 2.61 -8.20
C PHE A 86 -4.84 1.78 -7.46
N CYS A 87 -5.79 2.42 -6.80
CA CYS A 87 -6.93 1.73 -6.17
C CYS A 87 -8.10 2.72 -5.97
N HIS A 88 -9.31 2.29 -6.29
CA HIS A 88 -10.52 3.11 -6.16
C HIS A 88 -11.78 2.26 -6.27
N ALA A 89 -12.88 2.75 -5.70
CA ALA A 89 -14.20 2.17 -5.91
C ALA A 89 -14.67 2.34 -7.37
N ALA A 90 -15.64 1.54 -7.77
CA ALA A 90 -16.30 1.72 -9.05
C ALA A 90 -17.00 3.08 -9.09
N ASP A 91 -16.86 3.79 -10.21
CA ASP A 91 -17.57 5.05 -10.47
C ASP A 91 -18.18 5.02 -11.87
N ALA A 92 -19.48 4.77 -11.94
CA ALA A 92 -20.22 4.68 -13.20
C ALA A 92 -20.26 6.03 -13.93
N SER A 93 -20.19 7.16 -13.24
CA SER A 93 -20.22 8.50 -13.84
C SER A 93 -18.94 8.79 -14.64
N GLN A 94 -17.83 8.18 -14.24
CA GLN A 94 -16.51 8.28 -14.91
C GLN A 94 -16.16 7.03 -15.71
N ASN A 95 -17.06 6.04 -15.80
CA ASN A 95 -16.81 4.74 -16.41
C ASN A 95 -15.59 4.01 -15.81
N LEU A 96 -15.34 4.20 -14.51
CA LEU A 96 -14.28 3.53 -13.77
C LEU A 96 -14.81 2.20 -13.23
N LYS A 97 -14.03 1.13 -13.45
CA LYS A 97 -14.22 -0.16 -12.78
C LYS A 97 -13.50 -0.11 -11.44
N GLU A 98 -14.02 -0.88 -10.49
CA GLU A 98 -13.33 -1.05 -9.22
C GLU A 98 -11.90 -1.58 -9.39
N LEU A 99 -10.98 -0.98 -8.64
CA LEU A 99 -9.58 -1.40 -8.54
C LEU A 99 -9.19 -1.42 -7.06
N SER A 100 -8.98 -2.62 -6.50
CA SER A 100 -8.53 -2.80 -5.12
C SER A 100 -7.02 -2.78 -5.04
N TRP A 101 -6.47 -2.17 -3.99
CA TRP A 101 -5.04 -2.26 -3.68
C TRP A 101 -4.65 -3.70 -3.36
N GLU A 102 -3.58 -4.19 -3.98
CA GLU A 102 -2.92 -5.42 -3.59
C GLU A 102 -1.93 -5.11 -2.46
N PRO A 103 -1.98 -5.79 -1.31
CA PRO A 103 -1.10 -5.49 -0.19
C PRO A 103 0.40 -5.72 -0.48
N ILE A 104 1.25 -4.94 0.19
CA ILE A 104 2.71 -5.13 0.20
C ILE A 104 3.03 -6.31 1.13
N GLY A 105 3.65 -7.36 0.62
CA GLY A 105 3.93 -8.60 1.34
C GLY A 105 2.71 -9.53 1.40
N ASN A 106 2.92 -10.79 1.08
CA ASN A 106 1.90 -11.83 1.00
C ASN A 106 2.40 -13.14 1.65
N SER A 107 1.65 -14.24 1.49
CA SER A 107 2.01 -15.54 2.07
C SER A 107 3.31 -16.13 1.52
N ASP A 108 3.66 -15.82 0.28
CA ASP A 108 4.88 -16.31 -0.37
C ASP A 108 6.08 -15.42 -0.01
N TRP A 109 5.86 -14.12 0.08
CA TRP A 109 6.88 -13.08 0.30
C TRP A 109 6.43 -12.08 1.37
N SER A 110 6.47 -12.51 2.63
CA SER A 110 6.17 -11.63 3.76
C SER A 110 7.24 -10.54 3.88
N TYR A 111 6.80 -9.29 4.05
CA TYR A 111 7.74 -8.18 4.12
C TYR A 111 8.53 -8.17 5.45
N VAL A 112 9.85 -8.01 5.37
CA VAL A 112 10.76 -8.01 6.53
C VAL A 112 11.68 -6.77 6.60
N GLY A 113 11.46 -5.77 5.73
CA GLY A 113 12.28 -4.56 5.65
C GLY A 113 11.87 -3.43 6.59
N THR A 114 12.45 -2.26 6.36
CA THR A 114 12.06 -1.00 7.00
C THR A 114 11.33 -0.10 6.00
N PHE A 115 10.13 0.36 6.37
CA PHE A 115 9.40 1.38 5.63
C PHE A 115 9.25 2.63 6.51
N ASP A 116 9.88 3.73 6.10
CA ASP A 116 9.79 5.02 6.79
C ASP A 116 8.87 5.97 6.01
N GLY A 117 7.69 6.22 6.53
CA GLY A 117 6.76 7.21 5.96
C GLY A 117 7.24 8.65 6.09
N ASN A 118 8.33 8.89 6.84
CA ASN A 118 8.96 10.22 6.99
C ASN A 118 7.99 11.34 7.43
N GLY A 119 6.96 10.97 8.21
CA GLY A 119 5.92 11.89 8.66
C GLY A 119 4.90 12.29 7.60
N LYS A 120 4.91 11.65 6.43
CA LYS A 120 4.05 11.97 5.29
C LYS A 120 2.73 11.21 5.33
N THR A 121 1.82 11.61 4.43
CA THR A 121 0.48 11.03 4.33
C THR A 121 0.35 10.12 3.12
N ILE A 122 -0.26 8.95 3.32
CA ILE A 122 -0.84 8.13 2.24
C ILE A 122 -2.34 8.37 2.25
N THR A 123 -2.91 8.71 1.09
CA THR A 123 -4.35 8.98 0.95
C THR A 123 -5.00 8.09 -0.10
N ASN A 124 -6.31 7.91 0.03
CA ASN A 124 -7.14 7.17 -0.91
C ASN A 124 -6.76 5.69 -1.08
N LEU A 125 -6.23 5.06 -0.02
CA LEU A 125 -6.09 3.60 -0.01
C LEU A 125 -7.48 2.96 -0.08
N TYR A 126 -7.74 2.19 -1.12
CA TYR A 126 -9.00 1.47 -1.31
C TYR A 126 -8.74 -0.03 -1.40
N ILE A 127 -9.40 -0.78 -0.53
CA ILE A 127 -9.41 -2.25 -0.52
C ILE A 127 -10.85 -2.72 -0.42
N ASN A 128 -11.27 -3.54 -1.37
CA ASN A 128 -12.47 -4.35 -1.30
C ASN A 128 -12.11 -5.79 -1.70
N ALA A 129 -12.02 -6.68 -0.72
CA ALA A 129 -11.44 -7.99 -0.91
C ALA A 129 -12.23 -9.09 -0.20
N THR A 130 -11.94 -10.32 -0.60
CA THR A 130 -12.48 -11.56 -0.02
C THR A 130 -11.33 -12.51 0.34
N GLN A 131 -10.19 -11.96 0.75
CA GLN A 131 -8.97 -12.70 1.10
C GLN A 131 -8.47 -12.19 2.45
N ALA A 132 -7.80 -13.04 3.23
CA ALA A 132 -7.18 -12.65 4.48
C ALA A 132 -5.98 -11.70 4.27
N TYR A 133 -5.55 -11.06 5.34
CA TYR A 133 -4.32 -10.25 5.43
C TYR A 133 -4.36 -8.97 4.59
N MET A 134 -5.36 -8.12 4.81
CA MET A 134 -5.58 -6.91 4.04
C MET A 134 -5.19 -5.63 4.78
N GLY A 135 -4.48 -4.75 4.07
CA GLY A 135 -4.01 -3.43 4.48
C GLY A 135 -3.09 -2.82 3.42
N LEU A 136 -2.43 -1.71 3.72
CA LEU A 136 -1.32 -1.25 2.87
C LEU A 136 -0.27 -2.35 2.75
N PHE A 137 0.06 -2.99 3.88
CA PHE A 137 0.83 -4.22 3.96
C PHE A 137 -0.13 -5.40 4.24
N GLY A 138 0.15 -6.55 3.63
CA GLY A 138 -0.57 -7.79 3.91
C GLY A 138 0.03 -8.50 5.10
N ILE A 139 1.16 -9.16 4.90
CA ILE A 139 1.90 -9.91 5.91
C ILE A 139 3.28 -9.30 6.11
N ILE A 140 3.60 -8.98 7.37
CA ILE A 140 4.90 -8.44 7.77
C ILE A 140 5.49 -9.24 8.92
N TYR A 141 6.81 -9.46 8.90
CA TYR A 141 7.57 -10.13 9.95
C TYR A 141 8.86 -9.37 10.25
N LYS A 142 9.20 -9.17 11.52
CA LYS A 142 10.46 -8.52 11.95
C LYS A 142 10.73 -7.20 11.23
N SER A 143 9.65 -6.53 10.82
CA SER A 143 9.68 -5.28 10.07
C SER A 143 9.63 -4.07 10.99
N THR A 144 10.12 -2.95 10.49
CA THR A 144 9.89 -1.64 11.10
C THR A 144 9.08 -0.76 10.14
N ILE A 145 7.85 -0.44 10.53
CA ILE A 145 7.00 0.50 9.78
C ILE A 145 6.78 1.73 10.66
N LYS A 146 7.14 2.91 10.18
CA LYS A 146 7.13 4.11 11.03
C LYS A 146 6.78 5.40 10.31
N ASN A 147 6.34 6.39 11.14
CA ASN A 147 6.17 7.80 10.74
C ASN A 147 5.19 7.99 9.57
N LEU A 148 3.99 7.43 9.65
CA LEU A 148 3.03 7.43 8.56
C LEU A 148 1.65 7.88 9.01
N THR A 149 1.01 8.73 8.21
CA THR A 149 -0.39 9.12 8.38
C THR A 149 -1.24 8.54 7.24
N PHE A 150 -2.46 8.11 7.55
CA PHE A 150 -3.45 7.69 6.55
C PHE A 150 -4.65 8.63 6.58
N GLU A 151 -5.12 9.00 5.38
CA GLU A 151 -6.34 9.78 5.16
C GLU A 151 -7.17 9.15 4.05
N ASN A 152 -8.51 9.26 4.15
CA ASN A 152 -9.45 8.78 3.15
C ASN A 152 -9.25 7.29 2.76
N ALA A 153 -8.73 6.48 3.67
CA ALA A 153 -8.61 5.04 3.42
C ALA A 153 -9.97 4.36 3.63
N ASN A 154 -10.32 3.44 2.74
CA ASN A 154 -11.51 2.62 2.83
C ASN A 154 -11.12 1.14 2.63
N VAL A 155 -11.12 0.40 3.73
CA VAL A 155 -10.75 -1.02 3.75
C VAL A 155 -11.97 -1.84 4.11
N THR A 156 -12.46 -2.64 3.16
CA THR A 156 -13.56 -3.57 3.35
C THR A 156 -13.11 -4.97 2.98
N ASN A 157 -13.43 -5.94 3.83
CA ASN A 157 -13.09 -7.34 3.60
C ASN A 157 -14.09 -8.26 4.31
N THR A 158 -14.24 -9.48 3.81
CA THR A 158 -15.10 -10.52 4.39
C THR A 158 -14.33 -11.58 5.17
N GLU A 159 -13.01 -11.56 5.12
CA GLU A 159 -12.10 -12.54 5.75
C GLU A 159 -11.38 -11.94 6.97
N ASN A 160 -10.35 -12.64 7.46
CA ASN A 160 -9.61 -12.32 8.68
C ASN A 160 -8.46 -11.35 8.47
N ASP A 161 -7.93 -10.83 9.57
CA ASP A 161 -6.68 -10.06 9.66
C ASP A 161 -6.69 -8.79 8.80
N ILE A 162 -7.41 -7.78 9.27
CA ILE A 162 -7.65 -6.55 8.53
C ILE A 162 -7.22 -5.34 9.35
N GLY A 163 -6.44 -4.47 8.72
CA GLY A 163 -6.09 -3.15 9.24
C GLY A 163 -5.75 -2.19 8.11
N ILE A 164 -5.73 -0.89 8.37
CA ILE A 164 -5.31 0.08 7.34
C ILE A 164 -3.83 -0.06 7.04
N LEU A 165 -2.99 -0.22 8.07
CA LEU A 165 -1.55 -0.38 7.87
C LEU A 165 -1.19 -1.81 7.47
N ALA A 166 -1.64 -2.81 8.23
CA ALA A 166 -1.29 -4.20 7.97
C ALA A 166 -2.44 -5.15 8.30
N GLY A 167 -2.58 -6.21 7.51
CA GLY A 167 -3.46 -7.33 7.87
C GLY A 167 -2.86 -8.10 9.02
N TYR A 168 -1.73 -8.74 8.78
CA TYR A 168 -1.04 -9.60 9.74
C TYR A 168 0.40 -9.11 10.01
N ALA A 169 0.64 -8.66 11.21
CA ALA A 169 1.96 -8.29 11.69
C ALA A 169 2.46 -9.37 12.68
N GLY A 170 3.09 -10.41 12.13
CA GLY A 170 3.63 -11.53 12.91
C GLY A 170 4.93 -11.16 13.63
N ASN A 171 5.52 -12.11 14.27
CA ASN A 171 6.63 -12.02 15.22
C ASN A 171 7.66 -10.89 14.97
N GLY A 172 7.84 -10.02 15.98
CA GLY A 172 8.99 -9.13 16.12
C GLY A 172 8.88 -7.79 15.37
N ASN A 173 7.67 -7.39 14.95
CA ASN A 173 7.46 -6.10 14.28
C ASN A 173 7.56 -4.91 15.22
N THR A 174 7.90 -3.76 14.65
CA THR A 174 7.82 -2.44 15.29
C THR A 174 6.97 -1.51 14.43
N LEU A 175 5.81 -1.14 14.95
CA LEU A 175 4.92 -0.12 14.37
C LEU A 175 5.09 1.16 15.20
N GLN A 176 5.53 2.27 14.60
CA GLN A 176 5.86 3.48 15.36
C GLN A 176 5.34 4.74 14.68
N ASN A 177 4.73 5.65 15.47
CA ASN A 177 4.25 6.93 14.98
C ASN A 177 3.28 6.77 13.80
N ILE A 178 2.31 5.87 13.92
CA ILE A 178 1.28 5.64 12.90
C ILE A 178 0.01 6.36 13.32
N LYS A 179 -0.53 7.15 12.40
CA LYS A 179 -1.78 7.90 12.62
C LYS A 179 -2.80 7.54 11.54
N ILE A 180 -3.98 7.11 11.96
CA ILE A 180 -5.14 6.90 11.10
C ILE A 180 -6.15 8.03 11.34
N SER A 181 -6.49 8.78 10.29
CA SER A 181 -7.43 9.90 10.35
C SER A 181 -8.89 9.42 10.51
N ASN A 182 -9.74 10.29 11.03
CA ASN A 182 -11.19 10.08 11.11
C ASN A 182 -11.90 10.07 9.74
N THR A 183 -11.19 10.39 8.67
CA THR A 183 -11.69 10.25 7.28
C THR A 183 -11.55 8.81 6.75
N CYS A 184 -10.88 7.94 7.50
CA CYS A 184 -10.70 6.54 7.16
C CYS A 184 -11.82 5.67 7.74
N GLN A 185 -12.04 4.50 7.13
CA GLN A 185 -12.99 3.50 7.63
C GLN A 185 -12.48 2.09 7.35
N ILE A 186 -12.77 1.18 8.29
CA ILE A 186 -12.45 -0.23 8.19
C ILE A 186 -13.72 -1.03 8.48
N LYS A 187 -14.02 -1.98 7.60
CA LYS A 187 -15.10 -2.93 7.77
C LYS A 187 -14.59 -4.35 7.52
N GLY A 188 -14.38 -5.09 8.61
CA GLY A 188 -13.99 -6.49 8.58
C GLY A 188 -15.19 -7.44 8.57
N GLY A 189 -14.99 -8.65 8.06
CA GLY A 189 -16.01 -9.68 7.96
C GLY A 189 -15.97 -10.73 9.06
N ASN A 190 -14.80 -11.29 9.34
CA ASN A 190 -14.58 -12.36 10.31
C ASN A 190 -13.75 -11.86 11.50
N ASP A 191 -12.65 -12.57 11.82
CA ASP A 191 -11.80 -12.29 12.97
C ASP A 191 -10.78 -11.18 12.71
N PHE A 192 -10.26 -10.60 13.78
CA PHE A 192 -9.10 -9.73 13.85
C PHE A 192 -9.19 -8.48 12.97
N THR A 193 -10.12 -7.62 13.32
CA THR A 193 -10.27 -6.30 12.67
C THR A 193 -9.71 -5.20 13.56
N GLY A 194 -8.70 -4.48 13.09
CA GLY A 194 -8.09 -3.35 13.81
C GLY A 194 -7.91 -2.11 12.95
N GLY A 195 -7.87 -0.94 13.58
CA GLY A 195 -7.65 0.31 12.86
C GLY A 195 -6.28 0.38 12.18
N ILE A 196 -5.25 -0.16 12.84
CA ILE A 196 -3.87 -0.20 12.34
C ILE A 196 -3.54 -1.58 11.81
N ALA A 197 -3.76 -2.63 12.61
CA ALA A 197 -3.46 -3.99 12.23
C ALA A 197 -4.57 -4.96 12.67
N GLY A 198 -4.87 -5.97 11.87
CA GLY A 198 -5.77 -7.06 12.27
C GLY A 198 -5.14 -7.86 13.41
N TYR A 199 -3.99 -8.43 13.16
CA TYR A 199 -3.17 -9.18 14.12
C TYR A 199 -1.83 -8.49 14.36
N LEU A 200 -1.37 -8.45 15.61
CA LEU A 200 -0.05 -7.94 15.96
C LEU A 200 0.66 -8.83 17.01
N ASP A 201 1.80 -9.41 16.62
CA ASP A 201 2.83 -9.94 17.51
C ASP A 201 4.08 -9.06 17.38
N GLY A 202 4.20 -8.07 18.25
CA GLY A 202 5.26 -7.07 18.18
C GLY A 202 5.00 -5.87 19.05
N ASN A 203 5.52 -4.73 18.65
CA ASN A 203 5.39 -3.49 19.39
C ASN A 203 4.69 -2.41 18.57
N ALA A 204 3.81 -1.66 19.20
CA ALA A 204 3.21 -0.46 18.67
C ALA A 204 3.50 0.72 19.59
N TYR A 205 4.19 1.75 19.07
CA TYR A 205 4.57 2.95 19.84
C TYR A 205 3.98 4.20 19.19
N ASN A 206 3.38 5.07 19.99
CA ASN A 206 2.82 6.36 19.53
C ASN A 206 1.88 6.18 18.31
N CYS A 207 1.10 5.10 18.33
CA CYS A 207 0.11 4.80 17.29
C CYS A 207 -1.26 5.29 17.73
N VAL A 208 -2.01 5.89 16.81
CA VAL A 208 -3.36 6.40 17.10
C VAL A 208 -4.30 6.13 15.94
N ASN A 209 -5.52 5.70 16.26
CA ASN A 209 -6.61 5.53 15.30
C ASN A 209 -7.79 6.43 15.66
N TYR A 210 -8.23 7.25 14.72
CA TYR A 210 -9.46 8.05 14.77
C TYR A 210 -10.54 7.53 13.81
N ALA A 211 -10.22 6.49 13.03
CA ALA A 211 -11.16 5.91 12.06
C ALA A 211 -12.24 5.07 12.76
N THR A 212 -13.37 4.92 12.08
CA THR A 212 -14.39 3.95 12.45
C THR A 212 -13.93 2.54 12.10
N VAL A 213 -13.94 1.65 13.09
CA VAL A 213 -13.63 0.22 12.92
C VAL A 213 -14.90 -0.58 13.15
N GLN A 214 -15.26 -1.41 12.19
CA GLN A 214 -16.40 -2.34 12.27
C GLN A 214 -15.93 -3.75 11.91
N GLY A 215 -16.40 -4.75 12.62
CA GLY A 215 -16.06 -6.16 12.37
C GLY A 215 -17.04 -7.07 13.14
N THR A 216 -16.82 -8.38 13.04
CA THR A 216 -17.69 -9.40 13.62
C THR A 216 -17.13 -9.94 14.92
N GLU A 217 -15.88 -10.39 14.94
CA GLU A 217 -15.18 -10.93 16.10
C GLU A 217 -13.81 -10.29 16.26
N ASP A 218 -13.27 -10.22 17.47
CA ASP A 218 -11.97 -9.65 17.80
C ASP A 218 -11.71 -8.28 17.12
N VAL A 219 -12.62 -7.33 17.42
CA VAL A 219 -12.57 -5.97 16.90
C VAL A 219 -11.87 -5.04 17.87
N GLY A 220 -10.76 -4.44 17.46
CA GLY A 220 -10.02 -3.47 18.26
C GLY A 220 -9.88 -2.11 17.60
N GLY A 221 -9.94 -1.04 18.38
CA GLY A 221 -9.74 0.32 17.86
C GLY A 221 -8.36 0.50 17.18
N LEU A 222 -7.31 -0.13 17.73
CA LEU A 222 -5.96 -0.11 17.14
C LEU A 222 -5.61 -1.45 16.50
N VAL A 223 -5.80 -2.55 17.22
CA VAL A 223 -5.39 -3.90 16.82
C VAL A 223 -6.54 -4.84 17.14
N GLY A 224 -6.94 -5.70 16.22
CA GLY A 224 -7.98 -6.70 16.40
C GLY A 224 -7.55 -7.74 17.42
N TYR A 225 -6.45 -8.41 17.19
CA TYR A 225 -5.85 -9.37 18.10
C TYR A 225 -4.39 -9.03 18.39
N PHE A 226 -4.07 -8.92 19.68
CA PHE A 226 -2.71 -8.67 20.15
C PHE A 226 -2.16 -9.93 20.85
N GLU A 227 -1.10 -10.53 20.29
CA GLU A 227 -0.46 -11.66 20.92
C GLU A 227 0.43 -11.23 22.09
N SER A 228 -0.01 -11.54 23.32
CA SER A 228 0.68 -11.16 24.53
C SER A 228 1.75 -12.18 24.91
N GLY A 229 2.99 -11.90 24.59
CA GLY A 229 4.14 -12.65 25.09
C GLY A 229 5.27 -11.78 25.62
N LYS A 230 5.20 -10.46 25.40
CA LYS A 230 6.21 -9.48 25.85
C LYS A 230 5.52 -8.20 26.33
N PRO A 231 6.04 -7.50 27.34
CA PRO A 231 5.42 -6.29 27.82
C PRO A 231 5.46 -5.22 26.72
N SER A 232 4.30 -4.95 26.11
CA SER A 232 4.12 -3.77 25.28
C SER A 232 4.23 -2.54 26.19
N LYS A 233 5.24 -1.72 25.97
CA LYS A 233 5.29 -0.40 26.59
C LYS A 233 4.24 0.49 25.92
N THR A 234 3.13 0.67 26.63
CA THR A 234 2.12 1.71 26.44
C THR A 234 1.56 1.91 25.03
N VAL A 235 0.42 1.32 24.80
CA VAL A 235 -0.54 1.78 23.78
C VAL A 235 -1.51 2.73 24.50
N PRO A 236 -1.47 4.06 24.27
CA PRO A 236 -2.59 4.89 24.66
C PRO A 236 -3.74 4.59 23.70
N THR A 237 -4.69 3.80 24.16
CA THR A 237 -5.95 3.59 23.45
C THR A 237 -6.79 4.85 23.61
N MET A 238 -6.92 5.65 22.58
CA MET A 238 -8.00 6.61 22.46
C MET A 238 -8.89 6.15 21.30
N ALA A 239 -9.85 5.29 21.63
CA ALA A 239 -11.03 5.11 20.81
C ALA A 239 -12.06 6.14 21.31
N ILE A 240 -12.52 7.02 20.42
CA ILE A 240 -13.67 7.88 20.65
C ILE A 240 -14.81 7.36 19.79
#